data_16b006df036edcfbc79b253a2b7edb7a
#
_entry.id   16b006df036edcfbc79b253a2b7edb7a
#
_cell.length_a   1.000
_cell.length_b   1.000
_cell.length_c   1.000
_cell.angle_alpha   90.00
_cell.angle_beta   90.00
_cell.angle_gamma   90.00
#
_symmetry.space_group_name_H-M   'P 1'
#
loop_
_entity.id
_entity.type
_entity.pdbx_description
1 polymer ?
#
loop_
_entity_poly.entity_id
_entity_poly.type
_entity_poly.pdbx_seq_one_letter_code
_entity_poly.pdbx_strand_id
1 'polypeptide(L)'
;MRIVSNRVMTALVLMALAACSDNKASLQRFDTNGLVAPQEFCASDPREFANASKIADIDQGNGCFVHNAYEVRGVAGVQFNQAAVMNCNVVTGVAYWMENAVQPAAENAFGEKVVSLVVPSAYACRPRNNIRGAKLSEHGMGNAIDVSTFVLESGRKVNVLADWNGAGDSRQFLRQVRGDACGTFKTVLGPGSDAHHKDHLHLDLQRHRSGGTYCH
;
A
#
# COMPACT_ATOMS: atom_id res chain seq x y z
N MET A 1 -67.33 -52.86 -8.87
CA MET A 1 -65.90 -52.82 -8.39
C MET A 1 -65.15 -51.86 -9.32
N ARG A 2 -65.06 -50.58 -8.94
CA ARG A 2 -64.36 -49.55 -9.74
C ARG A 2 -63.21 -49.01 -8.93
N ILE A 3 -62.00 -49.19 -9.46
CA ILE A 3 -60.75 -48.72 -8.89
C ILE A 3 -60.57 -47.28 -9.33
N VAL A 4 -60.51 -46.33 -8.38
CA VAL A 4 -60.22 -44.93 -8.62
C VAL A 4 -58.71 -44.75 -8.43
N SER A 5 -57.99 -44.41 -9.49
CA SER A 5 -56.57 -44.10 -9.47
C SER A 5 -56.36 -42.62 -9.08
N ASN A 6 -55.72 -42.40 -7.94
CA ASN A 6 -55.32 -41.08 -7.47
C ASN A 6 -53.94 -40.73 -8.10
N ARG A 7 -53.91 -39.78 -9.00
CA ARG A 7 -52.68 -39.17 -9.52
C ARG A 7 -52.27 -38.02 -8.58
N VAL A 8 -51.19 -38.24 -7.86
CA VAL A 8 -50.51 -37.19 -7.09
C VAL A 8 -49.65 -36.37 -8.04
N MET A 9 -50.03 -35.10 -8.22
CA MET A 9 -49.28 -34.12 -9.00
C MET A 9 -48.23 -33.49 -8.09
N THR A 10 -46.97 -33.88 -8.29
CA THR A 10 -45.83 -33.29 -7.58
C THR A 10 -45.42 -31.97 -8.26
N ALA A 11 -45.71 -30.85 -7.60
CA ALA A 11 -45.26 -29.54 -8.05
C ALA A 11 -43.78 -29.36 -7.70
N LEU A 12 -42.95 -29.28 -8.73
CA LEU A 12 -41.55 -28.87 -8.59
C LEU A 12 -41.50 -27.35 -8.39
N VAL A 13 -41.16 -26.95 -7.17
CA VAL A 13 -40.78 -25.54 -6.87
C VAL A 13 -39.33 -25.33 -7.27
N LEU A 14 -39.08 -24.66 -8.39
CA LEU A 14 -37.78 -24.15 -8.74
C LEU A 14 -37.47 -22.96 -7.82
N MET A 15 -36.61 -23.15 -6.81
CA MET A 15 -35.96 -22.05 -6.13
C MET A 15 -34.86 -21.49 -7.02
N ALA A 16 -35.10 -20.31 -7.56
CA ALA A 16 -34.04 -19.51 -8.19
C ALA A 16 -33.14 -18.96 -7.07
N LEU A 17 -31.96 -19.53 -6.92
CA LEU A 17 -30.89 -18.98 -6.12
C LEU A 17 -30.33 -17.75 -6.85
N ALA A 18 -30.73 -16.55 -6.42
CA ALA A 18 -30.07 -15.31 -6.79
C ALA A 18 -28.67 -15.34 -6.18
N ALA A 19 -27.67 -15.66 -6.99
CA ALA A 19 -26.28 -15.48 -6.63
C ALA A 19 -26.00 -13.97 -6.59
N CYS A 20 -25.95 -13.39 -5.39
CA CYS A 20 -25.27 -12.11 -5.18
C CYS A 20 -23.79 -12.33 -5.51
N SER A 21 -23.37 -11.88 -6.68
CA SER A 21 -21.95 -11.78 -6.98
C SER A 21 -21.40 -10.61 -6.17
N ASP A 22 -20.79 -10.92 -5.04
CA ASP A 22 -19.87 -10.00 -4.36
C ASP A 22 -18.69 -9.76 -5.30
N ASN A 23 -18.77 -8.68 -6.08
CA ASN A 23 -17.64 -8.12 -6.82
C ASN A 23 -16.68 -7.46 -5.83
N LYS A 24 -16.07 -8.27 -4.95
CA LYS A 24 -14.80 -7.91 -4.34
C LYS A 24 -13.76 -8.08 -5.45
N ALA A 25 -13.30 -6.95 -6.02
CA ALA A 25 -12.08 -6.94 -6.81
C ALA A 25 -11.00 -7.63 -5.94
N SER A 26 -10.68 -8.88 -6.26
CA SER A 26 -9.65 -9.62 -5.58
C SER A 26 -8.33 -8.97 -5.98
N LEU A 27 -7.73 -8.18 -5.09
CA LEU A 27 -6.30 -7.91 -5.17
C LEU A 27 -5.64 -9.29 -5.28
N GLN A 28 -5.02 -9.56 -6.43
CA GLN A 28 -4.41 -10.87 -6.69
C GLN A 28 -3.44 -11.18 -5.56
N ARG A 29 -3.61 -12.34 -4.92
CA ARG A 29 -2.67 -12.85 -3.94
C ARG A 29 -1.31 -12.93 -4.60
N PHE A 30 -0.39 -12.09 -4.13
CA PHE A 30 1.02 -12.26 -4.43
C PHE A 30 1.48 -13.55 -3.74
N ASP A 31 2.06 -14.48 -4.49
CA ASP A 31 2.62 -15.66 -3.88
C ASP A 31 3.89 -15.26 -3.09
N THR A 32 4.14 -15.94 -1.98
CA THR A 32 5.26 -15.65 -1.07
C THR A 32 6.63 -15.92 -1.69
N ASN A 33 6.70 -16.39 -2.94
CA ASN A 33 7.91 -16.68 -3.72
C ASN A 33 8.05 -15.78 -4.95
N GLY A 34 7.08 -14.92 -5.24
CA GLY A 34 7.04 -14.14 -6.47
C GLY A 34 7.72 -12.79 -6.33
N LEU A 35 8.83 -12.65 -6.97
CA LEU A 35 9.36 -11.36 -7.41
C LEU A 35 8.41 -10.81 -8.47
N VAL A 36 7.32 -10.17 -8.04
CA VAL A 36 6.37 -9.54 -8.95
C VAL A 36 7.09 -8.41 -9.68
N ALA A 37 7.13 -8.49 -11.01
CA ALA A 37 7.71 -7.41 -11.80
C ALA A 37 6.89 -6.13 -11.61
N PRO A 38 7.52 -4.93 -11.58
CA PRO A 38 6.81 -3.66 -11.37
C PRO A 38 5.60 -3.41 -12.27
N GLN A 39 5.54 -4.05 -13.44
CA GLN A 39 4.42 -3.98 -14.38
C GLN A 39 3.17 -4.72 -13.92
N GLU A 40 3.29 -5.67 -13.00
CA GLU A 40 2.15 -6.45 -12.49
C GLU A 40 1.37 -5.70 -11.41
N PHE A 41 2.00 -4.75 -10.70
CA PHE A 41 1.32 -3.89 -9.72
C PHE A 41 0.24 -3.01 -10.35
N CYS A 42 0.37 -2.58 -11.60
CA CYS A 42 -0.61 -1.75 -12.30
C CYS A 42 -1.65 -2.55 -13.09
N ALA A 43 -1.92 -3.80 -12.73
CA ALA A 43 -2.95 -4.61 -13.41
C ALA A 43 -4.38 -4.07 -13.21
N SER A 44 -4.63 -3.36 -12.09
CA SER A 44 -5.88 -2.67 -11.78
C SER A 44 -5.70 -1.16 -11.77
N ASP A 45 -6.77 -0.43 -12.06
CA ASP A 45 -6.75 1.04 -11.96
C ASP A 45 -6.73 1.45 -10.48
N PRO A 46 -5.73 2.24 -10.03
CA PRO A 46 -5.68 2.74 -8.66
C PRO A 46 -6.94 3.40 -8.14
N ARG A 47 -7.77 4.00 -9.02
CA ARG A 47 -9.04 4.62 -8.65
C ARG A 47 -10.08 3.64 -8.10
N GLU A 48 -9.91 2.34 -8.31
CA GLU A 48 -10.81 1.30 -7.79
C GLU A 48 -10.60 1.06 -6.28
N PHE A 49 -9.40 1.31 -5.74
CA PHE A 49 -9.04 1.01 -4.34
C PHE A 49 -8.35 2.18 -3.63
N ALA A 50 -8.18 3.32 -4.28
CA ALA A 50 -7.56 4.51 -3.73
C ALA A 50 -8.39 5.76 -4.01
N ASN A 51 -8.35 6.73 -3.10
CA ASN A 51 -8.78 8.09 -3.36
C ASN A 51 -7.70 8.78 -4.21
N ALA A 52 -7.75 8.55 -5.50
CA ALA A 52 -6.72 8.95 -6.45
C ALA A 52 -7.32 9.50 -7.74
N SER A 53 -6.60 10.44 -8.36
CA SER A 53 -6.90 10.97 -9.69
C SER A 53 -5.73 10.71 -10.62
N LYS A 54 -5.99 10.12 -11.78
CA LYS A 54 -4.96 9.99 -12.81
C LYS A 54 -4.63 11.38 -13.34
N ILE A 55 -3.34 11.70 -13.40
CA ILE A 55 -2.83 12.97 -13.95
C ILE A 55 -1.97 12.69 -15.17
N ALA A 56 -1.63 13.75 -15.92
CA ALA A 56 -0.65 13.64 -17.00
C ALA A 56 0.70 13.16 -16.45
N ASP A 57 1.42 12.40 -17.25
CA ASP A 57 2.80 12.03 -16.93
C ASP A 57 3.63 13.28 -16.68
N ILE A 58 4.51 13.21 -15.69
CA ILE A 58 5.39 14.34 -15.35
C ILE A 58 6.75 14.11 -16.02
N ASP A 59 7.23 15.10 -16.74
CA ASP A 59 8.60 15.15 -17.24
C ASP A 59 9.17 16.54 -16.93
N GLN A 60 10.07 16.61 -15.96
CA GLN A 60 10.76 17.86 -15.61
C GLN A 60 12.15 17.97 -16.27
N GLY A 61 12.51 17.02 -17.14
CA GLY A 61 13.88 16.88 -17.59
C GLY A 61 14.81 16.36 -16.48
N ASN A 62 16.11 16.39 -16.67
CA ASN A 62 17.11 15.95 -15.66
C ASN A 62 16.91 14.52 -15.13
N GLY A 63 16.16 13.67 -15.84
CA GLY A 63 15.81 12.30 -15.43
C GLY A 63 14.66 12.19 -14.44
N CYS A 64 14.10 13.31 -13.99
CA CYS A 64 12.90 13.30 -13.16
C CYS A 64 11.66 13.14 -14.03
N PHE A 65 11.01 11.99 -13.86
CA PHE A 65 9.83 11.75 -14.64
C PHE A 65 8.90 10.72 -13.95
N VAL A 66 7.59 10.90 -14.04
CA VAL A 66 6.61 9.97 -13.48
C VAL A 66 5.71 9.46 -14.59
N HIS A 67 5.90 8.21 -14.93
CA HIS A 67 5.00 7.48 -15.82
C HIS A 67 3.78 7.00 -15.07
N ASN A 68 2.64 7.02 -15.77
CA ASN A 68 1.39 6.53 -15.23
C ASN A 68 1.12 7.15 -13.85
N ALA A 69 1.15 8.50 -13.83
CA ALA A 69 1.13 9.31 -12.63
C ALA A 69 -0.29 9.43 -12.03
N TYR A 70 -0.36 9.39 -10.71
CA TYR A 70 -1.57 9.59 -9.93
C TYR A 70 -1.32 10.61 -8.81
N GLU A 71 -2.27 11.54 -8.62
CA GLU A 71 -2.39 12.32 -7.40
C GLU A 71 -3.27 11.53 -6.43
N VAL A 72 -2.72 11.15 -5.27
CA VAL A 72 -3.32 10.24 -4.31
C VAL A 72 -3.55 10.97 -3.00
N ARG A 73 -4.77 10.89 -2.47
CA ARG A 73 -5.19 11.46 -1.18
C ARG A 73 -5.45 10.40 -0.11
N GLY A 74 -5.35 9.13 -0.49
CA GLY A 74 -5.52 7.99 0.41
C GLY A 74 -5.58 6.68 -0.35
N VAL A 75 -5.35 5.58 0.34
CA VAL A 75 -5.40 4.20 -0.18
C VAL A 75 -6.11 3.28 0.82
N ALA A 76 -6.82 2.27 0.34
CA ALA A 76 -7.43 1.24 1.18
C ALA A 76 -8.24 1.82 2.37
N GLY A 77 -8.98 2.90 2.13
CA GLY A 77 -9.77 3.62 3.15
C GLY A 77 -8.96 4.53 4.09
N VAL A 78 -7.62 4.55 3.98
CA VAL A 78 -6.72 5.36 4.82
C VAL A 78 -6.38 6.67 4.12
N GLN A 79 -6.62 7.81 4.78
CA GLN A 79 -6.39 9.14 4.22
C GLN A 79 -4.93 9.59 4.39
N PHE A 80 -4.42 10.39 3.47
CA PHE A 80 -3.14 11.07 3.62
C PHE A 80 -3.35 12.50 4.13
N ASN A 81 -2.40 13.02 4.90
CA ASN A 81 -2.44 14.41 5.37
C ASN A 81 -2.35 15.44 4.24
N GLN A 82 -1.83 15.05 3.09
CA GLN A 82 -1.72 15.87 1.88
C GLN A 82 -1.77 14.98 0.64
N ALA A 83 -2.05 15.56 -0.52
CA ALA A 83 -1.97 14.84 -1.77
C ALA A 83 -0.51 14.42 -2.07
N ALA A 84 -0.34 13.19 -2.53
CA ALA A 84 0.94 12.59 -2.85
C ALA A 84 0.95 12.15 -4.31
N VAL A 85 1.92 12.62 -5.08
CA VAL A 85 2.07 12.16 -6.47
C VAL A 85 2.97 10.94 -6.52
N MET A 86 2.46 9.86 -7.11
CA MET A 86 3.16 8.58 -7.23
C MET A 86 2.84 7.93 -8.58
N ASN A 87 3.71 7.02 -9.03
CA ASN A 87 3.37 6.14 -10.15
C ASN A 87 2.39 5.04 -9.66
N CYS A 88 1.66 4.46 -10.61
CA CYS A 88 0.66 3.42 -10.34
C CYS A 88 1.21 2.25 -9.50
N ASN A 89 2.45 1.82 -9.75
CA ASN A 89 3.04 0.69 -9.02
C ASN A 89 3.15 0.98 -7.53
N VAL A 90 3.62 2.19 -7.16
CA VAL A 90 3.73 2.59 -5.76
C VAL A 90 2.37 2.71 -5.11
N VAL A 91 1.36 3.28 -5.80
CA VAL A 91 -0.02 3.35 -5.26
C VAL A 91 -0.53 1.95 -4.90
N THR A 92 -0.38 0.99 -5.81
CA THR A 92 -0.79 -0.40 -5.58
C THR A 92 0.00 -1.06 -4.45
N GLY A 93 1.32 -0.85 -4.41
CA GLY A 93 2.17 -1.37 -3.34
C GLY A 93 1.80 -0.82 -1.97
N VAL A 94 1.49 0.48 -1.87
CA VAL A 94 1.05 1.10 -0.61
C VAL A 94 -0.31 0.55 -0.18
N ALA A 95 -1.27 0.41 -1.09
CA ALA A 95 -2.59 -0.15 -0.76
C ALA A 95 -2.44 -1.59 -0.25
N TYR A 96 -1.66 -2.41 -0.94
CA TYR A 96 -1.39 -3.79 -0.53
C TYR A 96 -0.74 -3.87 0.86
N TRP A 97 0.30 -3.05 1.11
CA TRP A 97 0.96 -2.98 2.41
C TRP A 97 0.02 -2.52 3.52
N MET A 98 -0.84 -1.52 3.25
CA MET A 98 -1.84 -1.08 4.22
C MET A 98 -2.80 -2.21 4.60
N GLU A 99 -3.35 -2.92 3.63
CA GLU A 99 -4.36 -3.97 3.88
C GLU A 99 -3.76 -5.23 4.52
N ASN A 100 -2.57 -5.65 4.09
CA ASN A 100 -2.01 -6.95 4.45
C ASN A 100 -0.96 -6.91 5.56
N ALA A 101 -0.45 -5.73 5.91
CA ALA A 101 0.55 -5.56 6.95
C ALA A 101 0.13 -4.53 7.99
N VAL A 102 -0.17 -3.28 7.59
CA VAL A 102 -0.38 -2.18 8.54
C VAL A 102 -1.66 -2.37 9.34
N GLN A 103 -2.80 -2.66 8.68
CA GLN A 103 -4.07 -2.82 9.38
C GLN A 103 -4.08 -4.02 10.33
N PRO A 104 -3.62 -5.22 9.92
CA PRO A 104 -3.53 -6.34 10.86
C PRO A 104 -2.60 -6.07 12.05
N ALA A 105 -1.46 -5.38 11.81
CA ALA A 105 -0.53 -5.03 12.88
C ALA A 105 -1.15 -4.01 13.86
N ALA A 106 -1.92 -3.04 13.36
CA ALA A 106 -2.60 -2.05 14.19
C ALA A 106 -3.72 -2.67 15.03
N GLU A 107 -4.55 -3.52 14.43
CA GLU A 107 -5.59 -4.27 15.15
C GLU A 107 -4.98 -5.16 16.23
N ASN A 108 -3.86 -5.84 15.94
CA ASN A 108 -3.18 -6.69 16.93
C ASN A 108 -2.54 -5.89 18.07
N ALA A 109 -1.91 -4.74 17.76
CA ALA A 109 -1.19 -3.95 18.75
C ALA A 109 -2.11 -3.04 19.59
N PHE A 110 -3.19 -2.52 18.99
CA PHE A 110 -3.99 -1.46 19.59
C PHE A 110 -5.50 -1.77 19.67
N GLY A 111 -5.97 -2.81 18.98
CA GLY A 111 -7.42 -3.09 18.82
C GLY A 111 -8.13 -2.04 17.96
N GLU A 112 -7.40 -1.25 17.19
CA GLU A 112 -7.89 -0.12 16.38
C GLU A 112 -7.27 -0.17 14.99
N LYS A 113 -7.96 0.46 14.01
CA LYS A 113 -7.43 0.63 12.65
C LYS A 113 -6.63 1.91 12.50
N VAL A 114 -5.70 1.92 11.56
CA VAL A 114 -5.10 3.15 11.03
C VAL A 114 -6.10 3.80 10.09
N VAL A 115 -6.40 5.08 10.30
CA VAL A 115 -7.33 5.87 9.47
C VAL A 115 -6.64 6.97 8.67
N SER A 116 -5.41 7.35 9.06
CA SER A 116 -4.65 8.35 8.31
C SER A 116 -3.13 8.13 8.42
N LEU A 117 -2.42 8.55 7.37
CA LEU A 117 -0.96 8.61 7.32
C LEU A 117 -0.48 10.06 7.20
N VAL A 118 0.62 10.37 7.89
CA VAL A 118 1.40 11.58 7.58
C VAL A 118 2.48 11.18 6.58
N VAL A 119 2.38 11.73 5.38
CA VAL A 119 3.26 11.49 4.22
C VAL A 119 4.11 12.73 4.00
N PRO A 120 5.37 12.78 4.50
CA PRO A 120 6.25 13.93 4.32
C PRO A 120 6.65 14.16 2.86
N SER A 121 6.83 13.06 2.10
CA SER A 121 7.28 13.14 0.72
C SER A 121 6.77 11.98 -0.12
N ALA A 122 6.48 12.27 -1.40
CA ALA A 122 6.27 11.28 -2.44
C ALA A 122 7.07 11.72 -3.69
N TYR A 123 6.48 12.44 -4.67
CA TYR A 123 7.24 12.98 -5.77
C TYR A 123 8.10 14.18 -5.33
N ALA A 124 9.39 14.10 -5.60
CA ALA A 124 10.34 15.20 -5.41
C ALA A 124 11.55 15.03 -6.34
N CYS A 125 11.71 15.96 -7.31
CA CYS A 125 12.83 15.93 -8.23
C CYS A 125 14.11 16.42 -7.54
N ARG A 126 14.89 15.48 -7.02
CA ARG A 126 16.13 15.76 -6.28
C ARG A 126 17.09 14.57 -6.31
N PRO A 127 18.41 14.78 -6.12
CA PRO A 127 19.32 13.67 -5.85
C PRO A 127 19.01 13.02 -4.50
N ARG A 128 19.50 11.80 -4.29
CA ARG A 128 19.39 11.08 -3.01
C ARG A 128 19.95 11.92 -1.88
N ASN A 129 19.19 12.00 -0.79
CA ASN A 129 19.54 12.73 0.44
C ASN A 129 19.88 14.22 0.19
N ASN A 130 19.41 14.80 -0.94
CA ASN A 130 19.78 16.14 -1.38
C ASN A 130 21.29 16.35 -1.57
N ILE A 131 22.08 15.28 -1.72
CA ILE A 131 23.54 15.37 -1.90
C ILE A 131 23.85 15.67 -3.37
N ARG A 132 24.48 16.81 -3.64
CA ARG A 132 24.92 17.20 -4.98
C ARG A 132 25.83 16.14 -5.61
N GLY A 133 25.49 15.70 -6.82
CA GLY A 133 26.25 14.67 -7.57
C GLY A 133 25.87 13.22 -7.19
N ALA A 134 24.99 13.01 -6.20
CA ALA A 134 24.43 11.70 -5.96
C ALA A 134 23.45 11.29 -7.09
N LYS A 135 23.14 10.00 -7.18
CA LYS A 135 22.13 9.48 -8.10
C LYS A 135 20.78 10.13 -7.83
N LEU A 136 19.93 10.17 -8.84
CA LEU A 136 18.55 10.59 -8.68
C LEU A 136 17.83 9.73 -7.63
N SER A 137 17.00 10.38 -6.82
CA SER A 137 16.14 9.69 -5.86
C SER A 137 14.98 9.01 -6.58
N GLU A 138 14.49 7.90 -6.04
CA GLU A 138 13.27 7.23 -6.51
C GLU A 138 12.02 8.14 -6.40
N HIS A 139 12.04 9.11 -5.48
CA HIS A 139 11.03 10.17 -5.42
C HIS A 139 10.94 10.97 -6.72
N GLY A 140 12.06 11.22 -7.41
CA GLY A 140 12.09 11.92 -8.68
C GLY A 140 11.41 11.17 -9.85
N MET A 141 11.10 9.91 -9.64
CA MET A 141 10.37 9.05 -10.59
C MET A 141 8.97 8.68 -10.09
N GLY A 142 8.49 9.33 -9.02
CA GLY A 142 7.24 8.95 -8.35
C GLY A 142 7.24 7.50 -7.85
N ASN A 143 8.43 6.94 -7.66
CA ASN A 143 8.66 5.52 -7.37
C ASN A 143 8.91 5.26 -5.89
N ALA A 144 8.59 6.22 -5.02
CA ALA A 144 8.78 6.14 -3.57
C ALA A 144 7.71 6.92 -2.80
N ILE A 145 7.53 6.54 -1.53
CA ILE A 145 6.74 7.25 -0.53
C ILE A 145 7.48 7.24 0.81
N ASP A 146 7.40 8.36 1.53
CA ASP A 146 7.85 8.47 2.92
C ASP A 146 6.63 8.50 3.84
N VAL A 147 6.67 7.74 4.94
CA VAL A 147 5.62 7.70 5.98
C VAL A 147 6.24 7.98 7.34
N SER A 148 5.78 9.05 8.01
CA SER A 148 6.31 9.45 9.32
C SER A 148 5.39 9.16 10.49
N THR A 149 4.07 9.05 10.28
CA THR A 149 3.11 8.87 11.38
C THR A 149 1.89 8.09 10.90
N PHE A 150 1.44 7.18 11.75
CA PHE A 150 0.19 6.44 11.61
C PHE A 150 -0.82 7.01 12.63
N VAL A 151 -2.02 7.36 12.18
CA VAL A 151 -3.09 7.89 13.04
C VAL A 151 -4.17 6.84 13.18
N LEU A 152 -4.49 6.44 14.41
CA LEU A 152 -5.50 5.45 14.73
C LEU A 152 -6.91 6.07 14.80
N GLU A 153 -7.95 5.24 14.85
CA GLU A 153 -9.35 5.66 14.94
C GLU A 153 -9.62 6.56 16.16
N SER A 154 -8.97 6.31 17.29
CA SER A 154 -9.03 7.15 18.49
C SER A 154 -8.36 8.53 18.35
N GLY A 155 -7.65 8.76 17.25
CA GLY A 155 -6.80 9.93 17.07
C GLY A 155 -5.38 9.79 17.65
N ARG A 156 -5.06 8.64 18.30
CA ARG A 156 -3.70 8.34 18.74
C ARG A 156 -2.75 8.35 17.55
N LYS A 157 -1.59 8.95 17.74
CA LYS A 157 -0.53 9.03 16.73
C LYS A 157 0.62 8.10 17.12
N VAL A 158 1.04 7.23 16.19
CA VAL A 158 2.25 6.45 16.30
C VAL A 158 3.27 7.05 15.33
N ASN A 159 4.28 7.71 15.90
CA ASN A 159 5.25 8.51 15.14
C ASN A 159 6.60 7.81 15.06
N VAL A 160 7.16 7.72 13.85
CA VAL A 160 8.43 6.98 13.62
C VAL A 160 9.57 7.55 14.47
N LEU A 161 9.74 8.88 14.52
CA LEU A 161 10.84 9.49 15.29
C LEU A 161 10.68 9.27 16.80
N ALA A 162 9.45 9.52 17.31
CA ALA A 162 9.21 9.50 18.74
C ALA A 162 9.13 8.09 19.33
N ASP A 163 8.50 7.16 18.59
CA ASP A 163 8.12 5.86 19.14
C ASP A 163 9.05 4.71 18.72
N TRP A 164 9.94 4.92 17.73
CA TRP A 164 10.83 3.86 17.22
C TRP A 164 11.72 3.23 18.29
N ASN A 165 12.29 4.05 19.18
CA ASN A 165 13.12 3.63 20.29
C ASN A 165 12.37 3.63 21.63
N GLY A 166 11.06 3.88 21.60
CA GLY A 166 10.20 3.82 22.75
C GLY A 166 10.01 2.40 23.30
N ALA A 167 9.00 2.20 24.10
CA ALA A 167 8.61 0.90 24.65
C ALA A 167 7.18 0.55 24.26
N GLY A 168 6.80 -0.73 24.44
CA GLY A 168 5.43 -1.21 24.25
C GLY A 168 4.98 -1.30 22.79
N ASP A 169 3.67 -1.20 22.62
CA ASP A 169 2.96 -1.58 21.38
C ASP A 169 3.34 -0.69 20.19
N SER A 170 3.56 0.63 20.41
CA SER A 170 3.94 1.54 19.31
C SER A 170 5.26 1.15 18.68
N ARG A 171 6.27 0.80 19.51
CA ARG A 171 7.56 0.32 18.99
C ARG A 171 7.40 -1.00 18.24
N GLN A 172 6.65 -1.95 18.81
CA GLN A 172 6.43 -3.26 18.20
C GLN A 172 5.72 -3.11 16.86
N PHE A 173 4.66 -2.31 16.81
CA PHE A 173 3.92 -1.98 15.59
C PHE A 173 4.85 -1.41 14.51
N LEU A 174 5.65 -0.37 14.82
CA LEU A 174 6.55 0.25 13.85
C LEU A 174 7.59 -0.73 13.30
N ARG A 175 8.15 -1.60 14.16
CA ARG A 175 9.12 -2.63 13.75
C ARG A 175 8.48 -3.66 12.83
N GLN A 176 7.25 -4.08 13.15
CA GLN A 176 6.50 -5.04 12.36
C GLN A 176 6.16 -4.48 10.99
N VAL A 177 5.49 -3.32 10.92
CA VAL A 177 5.05 -2.74 9.63
C VAL A 177 6.21 -2.40 8.71
N ARG A 178 7.36 -1.99 9.28
CA ARG A 178 8.59 -1.81 8.50
C ARG A 178 9.12 -3.15 7.99
N GLY A 179 9.17 -4.18 8.81
CA GLY A 179 9.62 -5.53 8.41
C GLY A 179 8.75 -6.10 7.29
N ASP A 180 7.44 -5.99 7.45
CA ASP A 180 6.47 -6.52 6.48
C ASP A 180 6.45 -5.73 5.16
N ALA A 181 6.88 -4.46 5.18
CA ALA A 181 7.06 -3.67 3.95
C ALA A 181 8.10 -4.30 3.00
N CYS A 182 9.08 -5.04 3.52
CA CYS A 182 10.13 -5.69 2.72
C CYS A 182 9.61 -6.77 1.75
N GLY A 183 8.40 -7.28 1.98
CA GLY A 183 7.73 -8.21 1.05
C GLY A 183 7.11 -7.50 -0.16
N THR A 184 6.76 -6.24 0.00
CA THR A 184 6.07 -5.43 -1.00
C THR A 184 7.03 -4.49 -1.73
N PHE A 185 7.90 -3.80 -1.00
CA PHE A 185 8.83 -2.83 -1.55
C PHE A 185 10.23 -3.42 -1.78
N LYS A 186 10.99 -2.80 -2.69
CA LYS A 186 12.34 -3.23 -3.04
C LYS A 186 13.41 -2.57 -2.19
N THR A 187 13.13 -1.35 -1.71
CA THR A 187 13.94 -0.67 -0.70
C THR A 187 13.03 -0.26 0.44
N VAL A 188 13.44 -0.59 1.66
CA VAL A 188 12.77 -0.17 2.89
C VAL A 188 13.82 0.38 3.84
N LEU A 189 13.79 1.69 4.06
CA LEU A 189 14.68 2.37 4.99
C LEU A 189 13.89 2.95 6.16
N GLY A 190 14.55 3.15 7.27
CA GLY A 190 13.94 3.73 8.47
C GLY A 190 15.00 3.99 9.52
N PRO A 191 14.62 4.27 10.78
CA PRO A 191 15.57 4.51 11.83
C PRO A 191 16.55 3.32 11.99
N GLY A 192 17.84 3.64 11.93
CA GLY A 192 18.94 2.66 11.95
C GLY A 192 19.56 2.38 10.59
N SER A 193 18.94 2.76 9.48
CA SER A 193 19.53 2.61 8.14
C SER A 193 20.62 3.66 7.88
N ASP A 194 20.30 4.93 8.05
CA ASP A 194 21.24 6.06 7.94
C ASP A 194 20.71 7.31 8.67
N ALA A 195 21.47 8.42 8.56
CA ALA A 195 21.14 9.67 9.25
C ALA A 195 19.92 10.42 8.66
N HIS A 196 19.52 10.09 7.44
CA HIS A 196 18.43 10.79 6.73
C HIS A 196 17.05 10.15 6.93
N HIS A 197 17.01 8.90 7.45
CA HIS A 197 15.77 8.13 7.63
C HIS A 197 15.44 7.89 9.12
N LYS A 198 15.73 8.89 10.00
CA LYS A 198 15.50 8.76 11.45
C LYS A 198 14.03 8.97 11.84
N ASP A 199 13.28 9.69 11.04
CA ASP A 199 11.95 10.23 11.36
C ASP A 199 10.83 9.72 10.45
N HIS A 200 11.16 8.86 9.50
CA HIS A 200 10.20 8.27 8.58
C HIS A 200 10.63 6.89 8.08
N LEU A 201 9.68 6.15 7.54
CA LEU A 201 9.92 4.97 6.72
C LEU A 201 9.93 5.40 5.25
N HIS A 202 11.03 5.14 4.55
CA HIS A 202 11.14 5.32 3.11
C HIS A 202 10.87 3.98 2.42
N LEU A 203 9.92 3.95 1.50
CA LEU A 203 9.47 2.77 0.79
C LEU A 203 9.56 3.02 -0.71
N ASP A 204 10.34 2.22 -1.44
CA ASP A 204 10.47 2.36 -2.88
C ASP A 204 10.50 1.03 -3.65
N LEU A 205 10.29 1.12 -4.96
CA LEU A 205 10.31 -0.02 -5.88
C LEU A 205 11.55 -0.02 -6.78
N GLN A 206 12.68 0.48 -6.29
CA GLN A 206 13.93 0.50 -7.04
C GLN A 206 14.38 -0.89 -7.45
N ARG A 207 14.70 -1.07 -8.73
CA ARG A 207 15.34 -2.30 -9.21
C ARG A 207 16.81 -2.34 -8.79
N HIS A 208 17.15 -3.25 -7.89
CA HIS A 208 18.54 -3.53 -7.52
C HIS A 208 19.20 -4.47 -8.54
N ARG A 209 20.50 -4.27 -8.80
CA ARG A 209 21.26 -5.12 -9.74
C ARG A 209 21.27 -6.59 -9.31
N SER A 210 21.21 -6.86 -8.00
CA SER A 210 21.13 -8.22 -7.44
C SER A 210 19.77 -8.88 -7.64
N GLY A 211 18.74 -8.16 -8.10
CA GLY A 211 17.35 -8.61 -8.16
C GLY A 211 16.65 -8.73 -6.81
N GLY A 212 17.38 -8.56 -5.70
CA GLY A 212 16.85 -8.66 -4.34
C GLY A 212 16.20 -7.37 -3.81
N THR A 213 15.86 -7.41 -2.51
CA THR A 213 15.38 -6.27 -1.74
C THR A 213 16.50 -5.71 -0.85
N TYR A 214 16.40 -4.42 -0.50
CA TYR A 214 17.30 -3.75 0.43
C TYR A 214 16.47 -3.19 1.60
N CYS A 215 16.54 -3.87 2.74
CA CYS A 215 15.73 -3.59 3.93
C CYS A 215 16.63 -3.30 5.13
N HIS A 216 16.72 -2.03 5.54
CA HIS A 216 17.60 -1.56 6.61
C HIS A 216 16.92 -0.56 7.55
#